data_48ed38f47ae299b58340952c6885fc27
#
_entry.id   48ed38f47ae299b58340952c6885fc27
#
_cell.length_a   1.000
_cell.length_b   1.000
_cell.length_c   1.000
_cell.angle_alpha   90.00
_cell.angle_beta   90.00
_cell.angle_gamma   90.00
#
_symmetry.space_group_name_H-M   'P 1'
#
loop_
_entity.id
_entity.type
_entity.pdbx_description
1 polymer ?
#
loop_
_entity_poly.entity_id
_entity_poly.type
_entity_poly.pdbx_seq_one_letter_code
_entity_poly.pdbx_strand_id
1 'polypeptide(L)'
;MKKRVTIFAGLLMTAALVCTACSAKAEDASTQTKDTPKKTAQEETPAAAETPADKNDTSNGEFKTEGLKIAYTCQDLTNTYFVEVSRGVQARCDELGIEVNIVDGKADVANQITAFENFISQKLDGIIISPIDETALVPSVKAAQDAGIPVISGNQLVEGSDAFITVPEYEYGFAIGEEAGKWIKEKLDGKAKVAIFDYPELESVIERGNGIQAGILSQAPDADIVARQSANNAEKGMANMENILQANPDVEVLACVNDAGALGAYEAVMAAHKDSDRFFIGGLDATDEALNKIKEGGIYRATVDIQPFESGKLFVDILIKVMQEGPIEETINIPMKVVNASNISDYKE
;
A
#
# COMPACT_ATOMS: atom_id res chain seq x y z
N MET A 1 48.35 7.31 -38.86
CA MET A 1 49.30 7.42 -37.72
C MET A 1 48.74 6.55 -36.62
N LYS A 2 49.31 5.61 -36.43
CA LYS A 2 49.77 4.53 -35.55
C LYS A 2 49.76 4.90 -34.08
N LYS A 3 49.25 3.87 -33.25
CA LYS A 3 49.66 3.48 -31.88
C LYS A 3 48.87 4.13 -30.72
N ARG A 4 48.52 3.45 -29.61
CA ARG A 4 49.11 2.27 -28.96
C ARG A 4 48.04 1.61 -28.06
N VAL A 5 48.01 0.26 -28.11
CA VAL A 5 47.46 -0.65 -27.12
C VAL A 5 48.35 -0.65 -25.89
N THR A 6 47.80 -0.66 -24.70
CA THR A 6 48.51 -1.02 -23.48
C THR A 6 47.66 -2.03 -22.72
N ILE A 7 48.11 -3.26 -22.74
CA ILE A 7 47.65 -4.41 -21.95
C ILE A 7 48.39 -4.31 -20.61
N PHE A 8 47.69 -4.41 -19.48
CA PHE A 8 48.26 -4.75 -18.19
C PHE A 8 47.59 -6.03 -17.68
N ALA A 9 48.39 -7.07 -17.66
CA ALA A 9 48.10 -8.37 -17.05
C ALA A 9 48.84 -8.47 -15.69
N GLY A 10 48.29 -9.25 -14.80
CA GLY A 10 48.92 -9.77 -13.59
C GLY A 10 48.31 -9.20 -12.32
N LEU A 11 47.86 -9.94 -11.33
CA LEU A 11 48.49 -11.08 -10.69
C LEU A 11 47.47 -11.78 -9.77
N LEU A 12 47.33 -13.09 -9.90
CA LEU A 12 46.70 -13.98 -8.91
C LEU A 12 47.49 -13.95 -7.60
N MET A 13 46.77 -13.92 -6.46
CA MET A 13 47.34 -14.43 -5.20
C MET A 13 46.23 -15.19 -4.46
N THR A 14 46.36 -16.51 -4.51
CA THR A 14 45.73 -17.52 -3.66
C THR A 14 46.37 -17.51 -2.28
N ALA A 15 45.57 -17.48 -1.23
CA ALA A 15 45.99 -17.92 0.09
C ALA A 15 44.91 -18.77 0.73
N ALA A 16 45.18 -20.08 0.74
CA ALA A 16 44.50 -21.08 1.55
C ALA A 16 45.17 -21.18 2.92
N LEU A 17 44.41 -21.25 4.01
CA LEU A 17 44.79 -21.84 5.29
C LEU A 17 43.49 -22.27 5.97
N VAL A 18 43.19 -23.55 5.98
CA VAL A 18 43.52 -24.68 6.86
C VAL A 18 42.88 -24.59 8.25
N CYS A 19 42.03 -25.57 8.43
CA CYS A 19 41.29 -26.05 9.57
C CYS A 19 42.05 -26.08 10.93
N THR A 20 41.28 -25.91 12.01
CA THR A 20 41.45 -26.80 13.17
C THR A 20 40.12 -27.01 13.88
N ALA A 21 39.69 -28.27 13.88
CA ALA A 21 38.63 -28.80 14.72
C ALA A 21 39.20 -29.08 16.11
N CYS A 22 38.40 -28.83 17.14
CA CYS A 22 38.53 -29.50 18.43
C CYS A 22 37.17 -29.88 18.98
N SER A 23 36.99 -31.17 19.05
CA SER A 23 35.94 -31.93 19.72
C SER A 23 36.31 -32.12 21.20
N ALA A 24 35.37 -32.05 22.12
CA ALA A 24 35.30 -32.76 23.40
C ALA A 24 33.87 -32.60 23.91
N LYS A 25 33.07 -33.60 23.86
CA LYS A 25 32.80 -34.81 24.63
C LYS A 25 32.05 -34.54 25.94
N ALA A 26 30.87 -35.10 25.96
CA ALA A 26 29.91 -35.22 27.05
C ALA A 26 30.44 -36.10 28.18
N GLU A 27 29.97 -35.85 29.41
CA GLU A 27 29.76 -36.84 30.47
C GLU A 27 28.66 -36.31 31.40
N ASP A 28 27.81 -37.02 31.63
CA ASP A 28 26.76 -37.79 32.28
C ASP A 28 26.96 -37.92 33.79
N ALA A 29 25.88 -37.95 34.49
CA ALA A 29 25.57 -38.62 35.76
C ALA A 29 24.86 -37.69 36.80
N SER A 30 23.64 -37.96 36.97
CA SER A 30 22.87 -38.87 37.82
C SER A 30 22.43 -38.28 39.19
N THR A 31 21.10 -38.23 39.30
CA THR A 31 20.28 -38.74 40.44
C THR A 31 20.69 -38.41 41.89
N GLN A 32 19.81 -37.75 42.62
CA GLN A 32 19.19 -38.35 43.81
C GLN A 32 18.08 -37.50 44.42
N THR A 33 17.06 -38.26 44.79
CA THR A 33 15.81 -38.00 45.48
C THR A 33 15.93 -37.68 46.98
N LYS A 34 14.77 -37.19 47.52
CA LYS A 34 14.28 -37.17 48.92
C LYS A 34 14.50 -35.84 49.65
N ASP A 35 13.60 -35.26 50.37
CA ASP A 35 12.48 -35.75 51.17
C ASP A 35 11.54 -34.59 51.53
N THR A 36 10.26 -34.91 51.61
CA THR A 36 9.19 -34.08 52.22
C THR A 36 9.25 -34.24 53.76
N PRO A 37 8.86 -33.28 54.55
CA PRO A 37 7.85 -33.54 55.54
C PRO A 37 6.62 -32.63 55.53
N LYS A 38 5.54 -33.28 55.69
CA LYS A 38 4.16 -32.90 55.96
C LYS A 38 4.01 -32.45 57.43
N LYS A 39 3.28 -31.33 57.65
CA LYS A 39 2.39 -31.11 58.82
C LYS A 39 1.83 -29.68 58.74
N THR A 40 0.66 -29.35 58.92
CA THR A 40 -0.54 -29.69 59.63
C THR A 40 -1.50 -28.48 59.43
N ALA A 41 -2.71 -28.75 59.12
CA ALA A 41 -3.82 -27.80 58.96
C ALA A 41 -4.09 -27.06 60.27
N GLN A 42 -4.37 -25.74 60.13
CA GLN A 42 -5.27 -25.06 61.07
C GLN A 42 -6.33 -24.29 60.25
N GLU A 43 -7.53 -24.61 60.54
CA GLU A 43 -8.82 -24.12 60.07
C GLU A 43 -9.05 -22.77 60.77
N GLU A 44 -9.20 -21.68 59.95
CA GLU A 44 -9.89 -20.49 60.40
C GLU A 44 -10.89 -20.04 59.36
N THR A 45 -12.12 -19.92 59.79
CA THR A 45 -13.37 -19.68 59.10
C THR A 45 -13.46 -18.20 58.60
N PRO A 46 -14.30 -17.91 57.59
CA PRO A 46 -14.09 -16.85 56.62
C PRO A 46 -14.63 -15.49 57.07
N ALA A 47 -13.82 -14.45 56.81
CA ALA A 47 -14.33 -13.09 56.75
C ALA A 47 -14.88 -12.81 55.33
N ALA A 48 -16.05 -12.21 55.28
CA ALA A 48 -16.81 -11.88 54.08
C ALA A 48 -15.98 -11.13 53.05
N ALA A 49 -15.81 -11.70 51.86
CA ALA A 49 -15.31 -11.02 50.70
C ALA A 49 -16.44 -10.14 50.12
N GLU A 50 -16.24 -8.86 50.14
CA GLU A 50 -17.06 -7.91 49.37
C GLU A 50 -16.87 -8.22 47.89
N THR A 51 -17.96 -8.55 47.23
CA THR A 51 -18.09 -8.71 45.79
C THR A 51 -17.73 -7.40 45.12
N PRO A 52 -16.82 -7.35 44.11
CA PRO A 52 -16.71 -6.18 43.28
C PRO A 52 -18.02 -5.97 42.54
N ALA A 53 -18.57 -4.79 42.64
CA ALA A 53 -19.77 -4.39 41.93
C ALA A 53 -19.51 -4.56 40.41
N ASP A 54 -20.34 -5.39 39.84
CA ASP A 54 -20.52 -5.56 38.41
C ASP A 54 -20.97 -4.20 37.84
N LYS A 55 -19.99 -3.46 37.29
CA LYS A 55 -20.28 -2.27 36.48
C LYS A 55 -20.55 -2.71 35.05
N ASN A 56 -21.58 -3.48 34.86
CA ASN A 56 -22.19 -3.66 33.58
C ASN A 56 -23.21 -2.53 33.38
N ASP A 57 -22.69 -1.31 33.25
CA ASP A 57 -23.48 -0.18 32.78
C ASP A 57 -23.46 -0.19 31.25
N THR A 58 -24.31 -1.03 30.66
CA THR A 58 -24.68 -0.93 29.25
C THR A 58 -25.60 0.28 29.10
N SER A 59 -25.09 1.46 29.36
CA SER A 59 -25.68 2.67 28.84
C SER A 59 -25.36 2.71 27.34
N ASN A 60 -26.39 2.66 26.52
CA ASN A 60 -26.41 2.98 25.10
C ASN A 60 -26.05 4.49 24.91
N GLY A 61 -24.90 4.90 25.39
CA GLY A 61 -24.33 6.23 25.17
C GLY A 61 -23.67 6.24 23.81
N GLU A 62 -24.27 6.93 22.88
CA GLU A 62 -23.65 7.26 21.58
C GLU A 62 -22.24 7.84 21.85
N PHE A 63 -21.20 7.23 21.24
CA PHE A 63 -19.83 7.69 21.40
C PHE A 63 -19.72 9.12 20.86
N LYS A 64 -19.31 10.05 21.73
CA LYS A 64 -19.22 11.46 21.36
C LYS A 64 -17.90 11.73 20.67
N THR A 65 -17.97 12.17 19.41
CA THR A 65 -16.82 12.58 18.61
C THR A 65 -16.50 14.06 18.80
N GLU A 66 -17.49 14.89 19.16
CA GLU A 66 -17.34 16.34 19.31
C GLU A 66 -16.30 16.70 20.40
N GLY A 67 -15.29 17.46 19.99
CA GLY A 67 -14.20 17.88 20.86
C GLY A 67 -13.01 16.91 20.96
N LEU A 68 -13.05 15.76 20.30
CA LEU A 68 -11.87 14.91 20.15
C LEU A 68 -10.77 15.65 19.39
N LYS A 69 -9.54 15.36 19.72
CA LYS A 69 -8.33 15.90 19.07
C LYS A 69 -7.50 14.76 18.51
N ILE A 70 -7.39 14.71 17.20
CA ILE A 70 -6.61 13.68 16.52
C ILE A 70 -5.50 14.29 15.67
N ALA A 71 -4.60 13.45 15.19
CA ALA A 71 -3.61 13.85 14.21
C ALA A 71 -3.62 12.94 12.98
N TYR A 72 -3.24 13.50 11.84
CA TYR A 72 -2.84 12.77 10.66
C TYR A 72 -1.46 13.22 10.22
N THR A 73 -0.53 12.28 10.02
CA THR A 73 0.75 12.56 9.37
C THR A 73 0.92 11.69 8.13
N CYS A 74 1.23 12.34 7.00
CA CYS A 74 1.44 11.70 5.71
C CYS A 74 2.91 11.74 5.28
N GLN A 75 3.21 11.05 4.18
CA GLN A 75 4.56 10.98 3.65
C GLN A 75 5.05 12.34 3.13
N ASP A 76 4.27 12.97 2.24
CA ASP A 76 4.67 14.22 1.56
C ASP A 76 3.44 14.89 0.93
N LEU A 77 3.16 16.13 1.31
CA LEU A 77 2.06 16.94 0.75
C LEU A 77 2.38 17.56 -0.63
N THR A 78 3.55 17.30 -1.20
CA THR A 78 3.79 17.58 -2.63
C THR A 78 3.18 16.52 -3.55
N ASN A 79 2.83 15.35 -3.00
CA ASN A 79 2.11 14.29 -3.69
C ASN A 79 0.60 14.55 -3.60
N THR A 80 -0.06 14.69 -4.76
CA THR A 80 -1.50 14.96 -4.86
C THR A 80 -2.38 13.90 -4.18
N TYR A 81 -1.95 12.64 -4.14
CA TYR A 81 -2.65 11.59 -3.41
C TYR A 81 -2.80 11.95 -1.92
N PHE A 82 -1.71 12.32 -1.25
CA PHE A 82 -1.76 12.68 0.18
C PHE A 82 -2.46 14.01 0.44
N VAL A 83 -2.46 14.94 -0.53
CA VAL A 83 -3.28 16.16 -0.47
C VAL A 83 -4.75 15.79 -0.41
N GLU A 84 -5.24 14.92 -1.30
CA GLU A 84 -6.64 14.51 -1.33
C GLU A 84 -7.04 13.68 -0.11
N VAL A 85 -6.17 12.77 0.35
CA VAL A 85 -6.38 12.04 1.62
C VAL A 85 -6.50 13.03 2.79
N SER A 86 -5.60 14.02 2.89
CA SER A 86 -5.64 15.06 3.94
C SER A 86 -6.94 15.86 3.90
N ARG A 87 -7.42 16.21 2.71
CA ARG A 87 -8.71 16.90 2.52
C ARG A 87 -9.88 16.04 2.99
N GLY A 88 -9.85 14.74 2.70
CA GLY A 88 -10.85 13.79 3.18
C GLY A 88 -10.86 13.65 4.70
N VAL A 89 -9.68 13.53 5.32
CA VAL A 89 -9.51 13.52 6.77
C VAL A 89 -10.10 14.80 7.39
N GLN A 90 -9.72 15.99 6.87
CA GLN A 90 -10.23 17.26 7.36
C GLN A 90 -11.75 17.35 7.23
N ALA A 91 -12.30 17.02 6.05
CA ALA A 91 -13.73 17.09 5.81
C ALA A 91 -14.53 16.19 6.76
N ARG A 92 -14.02 14.95 7.02
CA ARG A 92 -14.70 14.04 7.94
C ARG A 92 -14.61 14.51 9.38
N CYS A 93 -13.48 15.06 9.80
CA CYS A 93 -13.33 15.66 11.11
C CYS A 93 -14.28 16.84 11.31
N ASP A 94 -14.41 17.71 10.31
CA ASP A 94 -15.36 18.84 10.34
C ASP A 94 -16.82 18.36 10.48
N GLU A 95 -17.21 17.31 9.75
CA GLU A 95 -18.54 16.68 9.85
C GLU A 95 -18.85 16.15 11.26
N LEU A 96 -17.83 15.67 11.97
CA LEU A 96 -17.95 15.00 13.28
C LEU A 96 -17.61 15.90 14.48
N GLY A 97 -17.21 17.16 14.24
CA GLY A 97 -16.80 18.09 15.30
C GLY A 97 -15.46 17.72 15.94
N ILE A 98 -14.57 17.04 15.21
CA ILE A 98 -13.23 16.62 15.64
C ILE A 98 -12.21 17.69 15.26
N GLU A 99 -11.31 18.03 16.17
CA GLU A 99 -10.15 18.88 15.88
C GLU A 99 -9.01 18.01 15.34
N VAL A 100 -8.52 18.26 14.10
CA VAL A 100 -7.44 17.50 13.50
C VAL A 100 -6.20 18.33 13.25
N ASN A 101 -5.03 17.76 13.58
CA ASN A 101 -3.71 18.31 13.27
C ASN A 101 -3.08 17.51 12.13
N ILE A 102 -2.99 18.12 10.93
CA ILE A 102 -2.39 17.48 9.75
C ILE A 102 -0.94 17.93 9.63
N VAL A 103 -0.01 16.95 9.62
CA VAL A 103 1.44 17.18 9.59
C VAL A 103 2.07 16.54 8.36
N ASP A 104 2.75 17.36 7.58
CA ASP A 104 3.54 16.94 6.43
C ASP A 104 4.86 16.28 6.87
N GLY A 105 5.08 15.03 6.48
CA GLY A 105 6.32 14.29 6.73
C GLY A 105 7.49 14.77 5.87
N LYS A 106 7.23 15.48 4.76
CA LYS A 106 8.23 16.03 3.83
C LYS A 106 9.25 15.00 3.33
N ALA A 107 8.79 13.78 3.09
CA ALA A 107 9.60 12.63 2.69
C ALA A 107 10.81 12.36 3.62
N ASP A 108 10.72 12.76 4.90
CA ASP A 108 11.75 12.55 5.92
C ASP A 108 11.14 11.90 7.17
N VAL A 109 11.53 10.68 7.46
CA VAL A 109 11.02 9.92 8.60
C VAL A 109 11.27 10.60 9.94
N ALA A 110 12.35 11.40 10.07
CA ALA A 110 12.64 12.13 11.29
C ALA A 110 11.55 13.19 11.59
N ASN A 111 10.93 13.76 10.59
CA ASN A 111 9.79 14.66 10.78
C ASN A 111 8.57 13.91 11.35
N GLN A 112 8.30 12.68 10.86
CA GLN A 112 7.19 11.88 11.39
C GLN A 112 7.47 11.43 12.84
N ILE A 113 8.69 11.02 13.16
CA ILE A 113 9.07 10.68 14.54
C ILE A 113 8.87 11.90 15.47
N THR A 114 9.33 13.08 15.06
CA THR A 114 9.12 14.32 15.82
C THR A 114 7.65 14.67 15.96
N ALA A 115 6.84 14.42 14.92
CA ALA A 115 5.39 14.62 14.98
C ALA A 115 4.75 13.72 16.06
N PHE A 116 5.11 12.44 16.12
CA PHE A 116 4.61 11.52 17.15
C PHE A 116 4.96 12.00 18.56
N GLU A 117 6.22 12.44 18.81
CA GLU A 117 6.61 13.00 20.11
C GLU A 117 5.72 14.18 20.52
N ASN A 118 5.41 15.06 19.54
CA ASN A 118 4.52 16.20 19.76
C ASN A 118 3.08 15.76 20.02
N PHE A 119 2.53 14.78 19.28
CA PHE A 119 1.19 14.26 19.48
C PHE A 119 1.01 13.63 20.86
N ILE A 120 2.00 12.84 21.29
CA ILE A 120 2.01 12.24 22.63
C ILE A 120 2.05 13.33 23.72
N SER A 121 2.91 14.34 23.55
CA SER A 121 3.04 15.44 24.53
C SER A 121 1.75 16.27 24.65
N GLN A 122 1.01 16.41 23.55
CA GLN A 122 -0.29 17.10 23.48
C GLN A 122 -1.45 16.24 23.99
N LYS A 123 -1.22 14.95 24.23
CA LYS A 123 -2.22 13.97 24.69
C LYS A 123 -3.42 13.93 23.73
N LEU A 124 -3.14 13.75 22.44
CA LEU A 124 -4.20 13.60 21.44
C LEU A 124 -5.01 12.31 21.70
N ASP A 125 -6.25 12.28 21.22
CA ASP A 125 -7.16 11.14 21.41
C ASP A 125 -6.87 10.01 20.42
N GLY A 126 -6.19 10.29 19.28
CA GLY A 126 -5.81 9.28 18.30
C GLY A 126 -4.89 9.81 17.22
N ILE A 127 -4.21 8.88 16.54
CA ILE A 127 -3.25 9.18 15.47
C ILE A 127 -3.53 8.32 14.24
N ILE A 128 -3.53 8.97 13.08
CA ILE A 128 -3.54 8.34 11.76
C ILE A 128 -2.17 8.56 11.14
N ILE A 129 -1.55 7.52 10.59
CA ILE A 129 -0.26 7.62 9.91
C ILE A 129 -0.27 6.96 8.55
N SER A 130 0.21 7.69 7.51
CA SER A 130 0.71 7.10 6.26
C SER A 130 2.24 7.16 6.32
N PRO A 131 2.92 6.04 6.64
CA PRO A 131 4.33 6.06 7.04
C PRO A 131 5.27 6.28 5.86
N ILE A 132 6.40 6.96 6.11
CA ILE A 132 7.54 7.06 5.18
C ILE A 132 8.41 5.81 5.28
N ASP A 133 8.60 5.29 6.49
CA ASP A 133 9.35 4.08 6.79
C ASP A 133 8.62 3.30 7.89
N GLU A 134 8.02 2.19 7.52
CA GLU A 134 7.21 1.35 8.40
C GLU A 134 8.02 0.77 9.57
N THR A 135 9.28 0.44 9.35
CA THR A 135 10.14 -0.16 10.38
C THR A 135 10.65 0.88 11.38
N ALA A 136 11.09 2.04 10.89
CA ALA A 136 11.61 3.13 11.73
C ALA A 136 10.53 3.72 12.65
N LEU A 137 9.25 3.61 12.29
CA LEU A 137 8.14 4.18 13.05
C LEU A 137 7.53 3.24 14.10
N VAL A 138 7.90 1.95 14.12
CA VAL A 138 7.41 0.99 15.15
C VAL A 138 7.62 1.51 16.58
N PRO A 139 8.79 2.07 16.97
CA PRO A 139 8.96 2.63 18.32
C PRO A 139 8.03 3.80 18.62
N SER A 140 7.71 4.63 17.61
CA SER A 140 6.82 5.78 17.78
C SER A 140 5.36 5.35 17.97
N VAL A 141 4.89 4.37 17.20
CA VAL A 141 3.57 3.75 17.38
C VAL A 141 3.45 3.18 18.78
N LYS A 142 4.42 2.36 19.19
CA LYS A 142 4.43 1.80 20.53
C LYS A 142 4.41 2.87 21.64
N ALA A 143 5.17 3.94 21.50
CA ALA A 143 5.19 5.02 22.49
C ALA A 143 3.84 5.74 22.60
N ALA A 144 3.11 5.93 21.48
CA ALA A 144 1.79 6.49 21.49
C ALA A 144 0.79 5.57 22.20
N GLN A 145 0.82 4.27 21.91
CA GLN A 145 -0.04 3.28 22.56
C GLN A 145 0.26 3.12 24.05
N ASP A 146 1.54 3.14 24.45
CA ASP A 146 1.95 3.14 25.87
C ASP A 146 1.42 4.38 26.61
N ALA A 147 1.17 5.48 25.89
CA ALA A 147 0.50 6.68 26.41
C ALA A 147 -1.05 6.63 26.34
N GLY A 148 -1.61 5.51 25.86
CA GLY A 148 -3.06 5.33 25.74
C GLY A 148 -3.68 5.94 24.49
N ILE A 149 -2.87 6.28 23.47
CA ILE A 149 -3.32 6.91 22.22
C ILE A 149 -3.38 5.83 21.12
N PRO A 150 -4.55 5.48 20.60
CA PRO A 150 -4.68 4.54 19.50
C PRO A 150 -4.05 5.08 18.22
N VAL A 151 -3.43 4.18 17.43
CA VAL A 151 -2.75 4.51 16.18
C VAL A 151 -3.23 3.58 15.07
N ILE A 152 -3.68 4.15 13.96
CA ILE A 152 -3.99 3.39 12.76
C ILE A 152 -3.01 3.72 11.63
N SER A 153 -2.65 2.70 10.84
CA SER A 153 -1.79 2.83 9.66
C SER A 153 -2.62 2.85 8.38
N GLY A 154 -2.34 3.82 7.51
CA GLY A 154 -2.85 3.86 6.14
C GLY A 154 -1.73 3.64 5.12
N ASN A 155 -2.01 2.98 4.02
CA ASN A 155 -1.14 2.67 2.89
C ASN A 155 -0.10 1.58 3.16
N GLN A 156 0.80 1.75 4.14
CA GLN A 156 1.75 0.75 4.61
C GLN A 156 1.52 0.45 6.09
N LEU A 157 1.74 -0.81 6.46
CA LEU A 157 1.60 -1.25 7.85
C LEU A 157 2.81 -0.86 8.68
N VAL A 158 2.58 -0.11 9.75
CA VAL A 158 3.55 -0.05 10.86
C VAL A 158 3.17 -1.13 11.87
N GLU A 159 4.07 -2.06 12.15
CA GLU A 159 3.83 -3.15 13.08
C GLU A 159 3.35 -2.63 14.45
N GLY A 160 2.28 -3.24 14.95
CA GLY A 160 1.67 -2.86 16.22
C GLY A 160 0.57 -1.80 16.12
N SER A 161 0.29 -1.23 14.94
CA SER A 161 -0.87 -0.34 14.78
C SER A 161 -2.19 -1.03 15.10
N ASP A 162 -3.15 -0.28 15.66
CA ASP A 162 -4.45 -0.79 16.10
C ASP A 162 -5.40 -1.13 14.94
N ALA A 163 -5.13 -0.63 13.73
CA ALA A 163 -5.77 -1.03 12.49
C ALA A 163 -4.86 -0.72 11.30
N PHE A 164 -5.06 -1.45 10.21
CA PHE A 164 -4.35 -1.25 8.95
C PHE A 164 -5.33 -1.12 7.78
N ILE A 165 -5.17 -0.04 7.01
CA ILE A 165 -6.00 0.28 5.85
C ILE A 165 -5.08 0.43 4.64
N THR A 166 -5.32 -0.33 3.58
CA THR A 166 -4.45 -0.33 2.40
C THR A 166 -5.21 -0.56 1.10
N VAL A 167 -4.51 -0.28 0.00
CA VAL A 167 -4.92 -0.72 -1.34
C VAL A 167 -4.55 -2.19 -1.48
N PRO A 168 -5.50 -3.07 -1.79
CA PRO A 168 -5.19 -4.46 -2.11
C PRO A 168 -4.52 -4.52 -3.48
N GLU A 169 -3.19 -4.57 -3.51
CA GLU A 169 -2.36 -4.37 -4.70
C GLU A 169 -2.69 -5.35 -5.84
N TYR A 170 -2.92 -6.62 -5.52
CA TYR A 170 -3.31 -7.61 -6.52
C TYR A 170 -4.66 -7.28 -7.16
N GLU A 171 -5.68 -7.01 -6.35
CA GLU A 171 -7.04 -6.65 -6.79
C GLU A 171 -7.05 -5.34 -7.56
N TYR A 172 -6.18 -4.39 -7.17
CA TYR A 172 -6.01 -3.12 -7.86
C TYR A 172 -5.49 -3.32 -9.28
N GLY A 173 -4.44 -4.13 -9.44
CA GLY A 173 -3.96 -4.53 -10.76
C GLY A 173 -4.98 -5.39 -11.52
N PHE A 174 -5.66 -6.31 -10.82
CA PHE A 174 -6.67 -7.17 -11.43
C PHE A 174 -7.81 -6.37 -12.07
N ALA A 175 -8.25 -5.29 -11.43
CA ALA A 175 -9.35 -4.47 -11.91
C ALA A 175 -9.06 -3.85 -13.30
N ILE A 176 -7.87 -3.27 -13.51
CA ILE A 176 -7.52 -2.72 -14.83
C ILE A 176 -7.21 -3.83 -15.83
N GLY A 177 -6.62 -4.94 -15.37
CA GLY A 177 -6.40 -6.13 -16.20
C GLY A 177 -7.71 -6.74 -16.69
N GLU A 178 -8.70 -6.86 -15.82
CA GLU A 178 -10.05 -7.34 -16.17
C GLU A 178 -10.71 -6.44 -17.22
N GLU A 179 -10.59 -5.12 -17.08
CA GLU A 179 -11.13 -4.16 -18.03
C GLU A 179 -10.46 -4.28 -19.42
N ALA A 180 -9.12 -4.43 -19.43
CA ALA A 180 -8.38 -4.72 -20.65
C ALA A 180 -8.80 -6.05 -21.29
N GLY A 181 -9.00 -7.09 -20.49
CA GLY A 181 -9.49 -8.39 -20.92
C GLY A 181 -10.90 -8.34 -21.50
N LYS A 182 -11.82 -7.58 -20.90
CA LYS A 182 -13.15 -7.31 -21.43
C LYS A 182 -13.08 -6.62 -22.80
N TRP A 183 -12.20 -5.64 -22.94
CA TRP A 183 -11.96 -4.99 -24.22
C TRP A 183 -11.48 -5.98 -25.28
N ILE A 184 -10.51 -6.83 -24.96
CA ILE A 184 -10.00 -7.88 -25.87
C ILE A 184 -11.15 -8.79 -26.31
N LYS A 185 -11.96 -9.24 -25.38
CA LYS A 185 -13.10 -10.12 -25.65
C LYS A 185 -14.14 -9.48 -26.55
N GLU A 186 -14.46 -8.20 -26.32
CA GLU A 186 -15.59 -7.51 -26.99
C GLU A 186 -15.19 -6.85 -28.31
N LYS A 187 -13.95 -6.35 -28.42
CA LYS A 187 -13.49 -5.53 -29.55
C LYS A 187 -12.44 -6.21 -30.42
N LEU A 188 -11.77 -7.25 -29.89
CA LEU A 188 -10.64 -7.91 -30.55
C LEU A 188 -10.86 -9.42 -30.75
N ASP A 189 -12.12 -9.89 -30.70
CA ASP A 189 -12.52 -11.28 -30.91
C ASP A 189 -11.83 -12.27 -29.94
N GLY A 190 -11.50 -11.81 -28.72
CA GLY A 190 -10.88 -12.59 -27.65
C GLY A 190 -9.38 -12.81 -27.81
N LYS A 191 -8.72 -12.17 -28.78
CA LYS A 191 -7.29 -12.34 -29.07
C LYS A 191 -6.61 -11.00 -29.29
N ALA A 192 -5.49 -10.78 -28.63
CA ALA A 192 -4.66 -9.58 -28.83
C ALA A 192 -3.23 -9.85 -28.40
N LYS A 193 -2.28 -9.10 -28.95
CA LYS A 193 -0.96 -8.92 -28.35
C LYS A 193 -1.02 -7.82 -27.31
N VAL A 194 -0.55 -8.14 -26.12
CA VAL A 194 -0.68 -7.32 -24.95
C VAL A 194 0.71 -6.95 -24.41
N ALA A 195 0.89 -5.69 -24.05
CA ALA A 195 1.98 -5.24 -23.22
C ALA A 195 1.48 -4.95 -21.81
N ILE A 196 2.30 -5.25 -20.80
CA ILE A 196 2.07 -4.89 -19.41
C ILE A 196 3.22 -3.99 -18.97
N PHE A 197 2.90 -2.85 -18.36
CA PHE A 197 3.88 -2.08 -17.62
C PHE A 197 3.69 -2.34 -16.14
N ASP A 198 4.77 -2.79 -15.49
CA ASP A 198 4.82 -3.06 -14.06
C ASP A 198 5.89 -2.21 -13.34
N TYR A 199 6.12 -2.49 -12.05
CA TYR A 199 7.17 -1.81 -11.28
C TYR A 199 7.76 -2.78 -10.24
N PRO A 200 8.52 -3.80 -10.70
CA PRO A 200 9.07 -4.84 -9.82
C PRO A 200 10.18 -4.35 -8.89
N GLU A 201 10.69 -3.13 -9.06
CA GLU A 201 11.66 -2.51 -8.18
C GLU A 201 11.07 -2.16 -6.80
N LEU A 202 9.74 -2.08 -6.70
CA LEU A 202 8.99 -1.87 -5.46
C LEU A 202 8.23 -3.15 -5.11
N GLU A 203 8.64 -3.83 -4.04
CA GLU A 203 8.11 -5.15 -3.66
C GLU A 203 6.59 -5.17 -3.50
N SER A 204 6.02 -4.15 -2.85
CA SER A 204 4.57 -4.02 -2.66
C SER A 204 3.78 -3.94 -3.99
N VAL A 205 4.39 -3.46 -5.07
CA VAL A 205 3.75 -3.27 -6.39
C VAL A 205 3.90 -4.49 -7.31
N ILE A 206 4.72 -5.48 -6.94
CA ILE A 206 4.86 -6.72 -7.71
C ILE A 206 3.50 -7.41 -7.89
N GLU A 207 2.72 -7.50 -6.81
CA GLU A 207 1.39 -8.13 -6.85
C GLU A 207 0.39 -7.35 -7.73
N ARG A 208 0.53 -6.03 -7.86
CA ARG A 208 -0.25 -5.23 -8.79
C ARG A 208 -0.02 -5.67 -10.25
N GLY A 209 1.24 -5.82 -10.64
CA GLY A 209 1.60 -6.34 -11.98
C GLY A 209 1.10 -7.78 -12.22
N ASN A 210 1.12 -8.64 -11.21
CA ASN A 210 0.56 -10.00 -11.28
C ASN A 210 -0.96 -9.97 -11.42
N GLY A 211 -1.63 -9.10 -10.69
CA GLY A 211 -3.06 -8.85 -10.80
C GLY A 211 -3.46 -8.41 -12.21
N ILE A 212 -2.73 -7.47 -12.83
CA ILE A 212 -2.98 -7.04 -14.22
C ILE A 212 -2.99 -8.24 -15.16
N GLN A 213 -1.96 -9.06 -15.12
CA GLN A 213 -1.88 -10.24 -15.98
C GLN A 213 -3.04 -11.21 -15.73
N ALA A 214 -3.33 -11.50 -14.48
CA ALA A 214 -4.42 -12.40 -14.11
C ALA A 214 -5.79 -11.87 -14.55
N GLY A 215 -6.04 -10.57 -14.38
CA GLY A 215 -7.26 -9.91 -14.83
C GLY A 215 -7.47 -10.02 -16.34
N ILE A 216 -6.44 -9.74 -17.15
CA ILE A 216 -6.48 -9.90 -18.61
C ILE A 216 -6.88 -11.33 -18.97
N LEU A 217 -6.15 -12.31 -18.46
CA LEU A 217 -6.34 -13.72 -18.80
C LEU A 217 -7.66 -14.30 -18.26
N SER A 218 -8.25 -13.71 -17.23
CA SER A 218 -9.56 -14.10 -16.71
C SER A 218 -10.70 -13.88 -17.72
N GLN A 219 -10.59 -12.84 -18.56
CA GLN A 219 -11.60 -12.47 -19.57
C GLN A 219 -11.20 -12.87 -20.99
N ALA A 220 -9.89 -12.88 -21.28
CA ALA A 220 -9.32 -13.19 -22.59
C ALA A 220 -8.15 -14.21 -22.44
N PRO A 221 -8.46 -15.50 -22.21
CA PRO A 221 -7.43 -16.51 -21.95
C PRO A 221 -6.49 -16.77 -23.14
N ASP A 222 -6.88 -16.39 -24.36
CA ASP A 222 -6.07 -16.49 -25.56
C ASP A 222 -5.26 -15.21 -25.86
N ALA A 223 -5.22 -14.24 -24.96
CA ALA A 223 -4.37 -13.05 -25.09
C ALA A 223 -2.89 -13.42 -24.97
N ASP A 224 -2.07 -12.86 -25.84
CA ASP A 224 -0.62 -13.10 -25.92
C ASP A 224 0.12 -11.95 -25.24
N ILE A 225 0.68 -12.19 -24.05
CA ILE A 225 1.47 -11.19 -23.30
C ILE A 225 2.88 -11.15 -23.92
N VAL A 226 3.08 -10.27 -24.91
CA VAL A 226 4.33 -10.16 -25.68
C VAL A 226 5.40 -9.34 -24.98
N ALA A 227 5.05 -8.52 -24.01
CA ALA A 227 5.99 -7.71 -23.25
C ALA A 227 5.50 -7.46 -21.83
N ARG A 228 6.42 -7.51 -20.86
CA ARG A 228 6.24 -7.03 -19.50
C ARG A 228 7.49 -6.25 -19.11
N GLN A 229 7.36 -4.95 -18.84
CA GLN A 229 8.49 -4.05 -18.63
C GLN A 229 8.21 -3.04 -17.52
N SER A 230 9.25 -2.66 -16.77
CA SER A 230 9.14 -1.66 -15.71
C SER A 230 8.94 -0.25 -16.30
N ALA A 231 7.78 0.37 -16.02
CA ALA A 231 7.51 1.74 -16.42
C ALA A 231 6.52 2.42 -15.45
N ASN A 232 7.05 3.10 -14.45
CA ASN A 232 6.28 3.79 -13.42
C ASN A 232 6.16 5.32 -13.63
N ASN A 233 6.72 5.84 -14.74
CA ASN A 233 6.67 7.26 -15.09
C ASN A 233 6.56 7.45 -16.62
N ALA A 234 6.25 8.66 -17.04
CA ALA A 234 5.99 8.97 -18.46
C ALA A 234 7.22 8.75 -19.36
N GLU A 235 8.43 9.08 -18.89
CA GLU A 235 9.66 8.90 -19.69
C GLU A 235 9.92 7.43 -20.00
N LYS A 236 9.87 6.56 -18.97
CA LYS A 236 10.00 5.10 -19.14
C LYS A 236 8.85 4.54 -19.96
N GLY A 237 7.61 4.98 -19.70
CA GLY A 237 6.42 4.55 -20.44
C GLY A 237 6.56 4.81 -21.94
N MET A 238 6.97 6.02 -22.32
CA MET A 238 7.21 6.40 -23.70
C MET A 238 8.31 5.56 -24.35
N ALA A 239 9.51 5.50 -23.73
CA ALA A 239 10.65 4.78 -24.28
C ALA A 239 10.38 3.27 -24.44
N ASN A 240 9.74 2.67 -23.45
CA ASN A 240 9.39 1.24 -23.50
C ASN A 240 8.35 0.96 -24.58
N MET A 241 7.33 1.81 -24.71
CA MET A 241 6.30 1.62 -25.74
C MET A 241 6.86 1.77 -27.15
N GLU A 242 7.74 2.73 -27.40
CA GLU A 242 8.46 2.86 -28.68
C GLU A 242 9.19 1.55 -29.04
N ASN A 243 9.93 0.98 -28.10
CA ASN A 243 10.64 -0.30 -28.29
C ASN A 243 9.67 -1.46 -28.56
N ILE A 244 8.56 -1.53 -27.82
CA ILE A 244 7.54 -2.57 -27.98
C ILE A 244 6.88 -2.46 -29.36
N LEU A 245 6.51 -1.27 -29.80
CA LEU A 245 5.92 -1.06 -31.13
C LEU A 245 6.86 -1.42 -32.28
N GLN A 246 8.17 -1.27 -32.08
CA GLN A 246 9.17 -1.72 -33.05
C GLN A 246 9.28 -3.26 -33.11
N ALA A 247 9.29 -3.92 -31.94
CA ALA A 247 9.44 -5.36 -31.84
C ALA A 247 8.11 -6.10 -32.13
N ASN A 248 6.99 -5.52 -31.76
CA ASN A 248 5.64 -6.07 -31.88
C ASN A 248 4.70 -5.02 -32.50
N PRO A 249 4.77 -4.77 -33.81
CA PRO A 249 4.01 -3.69 -34.45
C PRO A 249 2.50 -3.92 -34.46
N ASP A 250 2.05 -5.09 -34.08
CA ASP A 250 0.66 -5.53 -33.96
C ASP A 250 0.16 -5.62 -32.51
N VAL A 251 0.90 -5.04 -31.54
CA VAL A 251 0.37 -4.85 -30.19
C VAL A 251 -0.82 -3.90 -30.22
N GLU A 252 -1.90 -4.25 -29.54
CA GLU A 252 -3.15 -3.48 -29.51
C GLU A 252 -3.63 -3.15 -28.09
N VAL A 253 -2.98 -3.71 -27.04
CA VAL A 253 -3.40 -3.53 -25.66
C VAL A 253 -2.20 -3.23 -24.78
N LEU A 254 -2.33 -2.21 -23.92
CA LEU A 254 -1.44 -1.92 -22.82
C LEU A 254 -2.24 -1.78 -21.52
N ALA A 255 -1.83 -2.49 -20.50
CA ALA A 255 -2.25 -2.23 -19.11
C ALA A 255 -1.04 -1.89 -18.24
N CYS A 256 -1.17 -0.86 -17.40
CA CYS A 256 -0.07 -0.26 -16.67
C CYS A 256 -0.38 -0.16 -15.16
N VAL A 257 0.65 -0.30 -14.32
CA VAL A 257 0.55 -0.16 -12.86
C VAL A 257 0.22 1.25 -12.38
N ASN A 258 0.27 2.26 -13.25
CA ASN A 258 -0.14 3.63 -12.96
C ASN A 258 -0.44 4.43 -14.23
N ASP A 259 -1.13 5.54 -14.06
CA ASP A 259 -1.45 6.46 -15.17
C ASP A 259 -0.20 7.14 -15.75
N ALA A 260 0.80 7.45 -14.93
CA ALA A 260 1.99 8.15 -15.41
C ALA A 260 2.75 7.35 -16.48
N GLY A 261 2.96 6.05 -16.27
CA GLY A 261 3.55 5.16 -17.28
C GLY A 261 2.64 4.97 -18.50
N ALA A 262 1.33 4.84 -18.26
CA ALA A 262 0.33 4.68 -19.31
C ALA A 262 0.21 5.91 -20.22
N LEU A 263 0.27 7.11 -19.66
CA LEU A 263 0.26 8.38 -20.40
C LEU A 263 1.52 8.55 -21.26
N GLY A 264 2.69 8.17 -20.73
CA GLY A 264 3.92 8.14 -21.54
C GLY A 264 3.80 7.20 -22.75
N ALA A 265 3.23 6.02 -22.53
CA ALA A 265 2.97 5.08 -23.62
C ALA A 265 1.93 5.60 -24.62
N TYR A 266 0.90 6.31 -24.13
CA TYR A 266 -0.09 6.97 -24.97
C TYR A 266 0.58 7.88 -26.02
N GLU A 267 1.51 8.75 -25.58
CA GLU A 267 2.23 9.64 -26.47
C GLU A 267 3.07 8.87 -27.52
N ALA A 268 3.70 7.76 -27.16
CA ALA A 268 4.45 6.92 -28.10
C ALA A 268 3.52 6.27 -29.16
N VAL A 269 2.34 5.79 -28.76
CA VAL A 269 1.36 5.21 -29.68
C VAL A 269 0.83 6.26 -30.66
N MET A 270 0.51 7.47 -30.15
CA MET A 270 0.09 8.61 -30.98
C MET A 270 1.17 9.02 -31.99
N ALA A 271 2.43 9.15 -31.54
CA ALA A 271 3.57 9.48 -32.41
C ALA A 271 3.82 8.42 -33.49
N ALA A 272 3.56 7.15 -33.19
CA ALA A 272 3.69 6.05 -34.14
C ALA A 272 2.49 5.91 -35.09
N HIS A 273 1.43 6.74 -34.96
CA HIS A 273 0.16 6.64 -35.70
C HIS A 273 -0.50 5.26 -35.59
N LYS A 274 -0.49 4.70 -34.36
CA LYS A 274 -1.11 3.42 -34.02
C LYS A 274 -2.42 3.56 -33.24
N ASP A 275 -2.95 4.78 -33.13
CA ASP A 275 -4.11 5.21 -32.37
C ASP A 275 -5.46 4.75 -32.99
N SER A 276 -5.55 3.48 -33.36
CA SER A 276 -6.77 2.91 -33.93
C SER A 276 -7.85 2.68 -32.84
N ASP A 277 -9.12 2.62 -33.29
CA ASP A 277 -10.26 2.30 -32.40
C ASP A 277 -10.14 0.94 -31.71
N ARG A 278 -9.23 0.09 -32.16
CA ARG A 278 -8.93 -1.21 -31.56
C ARG A 278 -7.94 -1.11 -30.39
N PHE A 279 -7.18 -0.02 -30.31
CA PHE A 279 -6.15 0.12 -29.28
C PHE A 279 -6.77 0.44 -27.91
N PHE A 280 -6.24 -0.25 -26.88
CA PHE A 280 -6.60 -0.04 -25.48
C PHE A 280 -5.35 0.35 -24.69
N ILE A 281 -5.43 1.44 -23.97
CA ILE A 281 -4.50 1.80 -22.89
C ILE A 281 -5.31 1.95 -21.62
N GLY A 282 -4.86 1.29 -20.55
CA GLY A 282 -5.40 1.44 -19.20
C GLY A 282 -4.31 1.67 -18.18
N GLY A 283 -4.59 2.56 -17.23
CA GLY A 283 -3.72 2.89 -16.10
C GLY A 283 -4.41 2.71 -14.76
N LEU A 284 -3.78 3.22 -13.73
CA LEU A 284 -4.27 3.23 -12.35
C LEU A 284 -3.96 4.61 -11.75
N ASP A 285 -4.73 5.05 -10.77
CA ASP A 285 -4.65 6.27 -9.94
C ASP A 285 -5.71 7.32 -10.25
N ALA A 286 -6.42 7.23 -11.38
CA ALA A 286 -7.45 8.18 -11.83
C ALA A 286 -6.96 9.65 -11.79
N THR A 287 -5.75 9.89 -12.31
CA THR A 287 -5.20 11.23 -12.41
C THR A 287 -6.06 12.12 -13.32
N ASP A 288 -6.07 13.43 -13.07
CA ASP A 288 -6.84 14.38 -13.88
C ASP A 288 -6.53 14.24 -15.38
N GLU A 289 -5.27 14.01 -15.74
CA GLU A 289 -4.87 13.82 -17.13
C GLU A 289 -5.46 12.56 -17.73
N ALA A 290 -5.42 11.42 -17.02
CA ALA A 290 -6.03 10.17 -17.44
C ALA A 290 -7.56 10.29 -17.57
N LEU A 291 -8.22 10.92 -16.59
CA LEU A 291 -9.65 11.20 -16.64
C LEU A 291 -10.03 12.07 -17.85
N ASN A 292 -9.24 13.09 -18.17
CA ASN A 292 -9.45 13.93 -19.35
C ASN A 292 -9.28 13.15 -20.64
N LYS A 293 -8.26 12.26 -20.74
CA LYS A 293 -8.11 11.38 -21.92
C LYS A 293 -9.28 10.43 -22.10
N ILE A 294 -9.84 9.91 -21.02
CA ILE A 294 -11.07 9.08 -21.09
C ILE A 294 -12.27 9.91 -21.55
N LYS A 295 -12.44 11.16 -21.07
CA LYS A 295 -13.50 12.10 -21.48
C LYS A 295 -13.39 12.47 -22.95
N GLU A 296 -12.18 12.73 -23.47
CA GLU A 296 -11.92 13.04 -24.86
C GLU A 296 -12.32 11.86 -25.79
N GLY A 297 -12.33 10.64 -25.27
CA GLY A 297 -12.43 9.41 -26.04
C GLY A 297 -11.12 9.13 -26.79
N GLY A 298 -10.94 7.96 -27.28
CA GLY A 298 -9.70 7.58 -27.96
C GLY A 298 -9.13 6.30 -27.37
N ILE A 299 -7.81 6.14 -27.43
CA ILE A 299 -7.15 4.88 -27.05
C ILE A 299 -6.89 4.74 -25.54
N TYR A 300 -6.93 5.82 -24.74
CA TYR A 300 -6.90 5.75 -23.29
C TYR A 300 -8.32 5.44 -22.79
N ARG A 301 -8.55 4.19 -22.40
CA ARG A 301 -9.91 3.64 -22.23
C ARG A 301 -10.37 3.56 -20.79
N ALA A 302 -9.43 3.33 -19.85
CA ALA A 302 -9.78 3.13 -18.46
C ALA A 302 -8.64 3.49 -17.51
N THR A 303 -9.02 3.81 -16.27
CA THR A 303 -8.16 3.86 -15.10
C THR A 303 -8.91 3.28 -13.91
N VAL A 304 -8.25 3.10 -12.77
CA VAL A 304 -8.91 2.68 -11.52
C VAL A 304 -8.64 3.72 -10.46
N ASP A 305 -9.70 4.20 -9.84
CA ASP A 305 -9.69 5.19 -8.79
C ASP A 305 -9.71 4.52 -7.41
N ILE A 306 -8.70 4.81 -6.60
CA ILE A 306 -8.63 4.43 -5.18
C ILE A 306 -9.26 5.48 -4.26
N GLN A 307 -9.93 6.48 -4.83
CA GLN A 307 -10.74 7.47 -4.13
C GLN A 307 -10.01 8.10 -2.92
N PRO A 308 -8.88 8.78 -3.10
CA PRO A 308 -8.03 9.24 -1.99
C PRO A 308 -8.78 10.16 -1.01
N PHE A 309 -9.71 10.98 -1.48
CA PHE A 309 -10.56 11.81 -0.61
C PHE A 309 -11.46 10.95 0.29
N GLU A 310 -12.15 9.95 -0.25
CA GLU A 310 -12.98 9.04 0.52
C GLU A 310 -12.14 8.12 1.42
N SER A 311 -10.92 7.77 1.01
CA SER A 311 -9.95 7.05 1.84
C SER A 311 -9.58 7.84 3.09
N GLY A 312 -9.41 9.16 2.96
CA GLY A 312 -9.18 10.04 4.11
C GLY A 312 -10.34 10.04 5.10
N LYS A 313 -11.59 10.04 4.61
CA LYS A 313 -12.78 9.91 5.47
C LYS A 313 -12.82 8.55 6.16
N LEU A 314 -12.53 7.48 5.41
CA LEU A 314 -12.47 6.11 5.95
C LEU A 314 -11.44 6.00 7.07
N PHE A 315 -10.28 6.63 6.95
CA PHE A 315 -9.27 6.63 8.02
C PHE A 315 -9.83 7.18 9.32
N VAL A 316 -10.56 8.30 9.28
CA VAL A 316 -11.20 8.88 10.47
C VAL A 316 -12.25 7.93 11.05
N ASP A 317 -13.12 7.35 10.21
CA ASP A 317 -14.16 6.44 10.67
C ASP A 317 -13.57 5.18 11.32
N ILE A 318 -12.47 4.63 10.79
CA ILE A 318 -11.78 3.48 11.37
C ILE A 318 -11.08 3.85 12.68
N LEU A 319 -10.44 5.02 12.78
CA LEU A 319 -9.86 5.47 14.05
C LEU A 319 -10.93 5.58 15.15
N ILE A 320 -12.10 6.15 14.82
CA ILE A 320 -13.24 6.22 15.76
C ILE A 320 -13.70 4.82 16.16
N LYS A 321 -13.79 3.90 15.20
CA LYS A 321 -14.16 2.50 15.49
C LYS A 321 -13.16 1.85 16.42
N VAL A 322 -11.87 2.04 16.20
CA VAL A 322 -10.81 1.55 17.10
C VAL A 322 -10.96 2.13 18.50
N MET A 323 -11.28 3.43 18.65
CA MET A 323 -11.52 4.06 19.94
C MET A 323 -12.74 3.47 20.67
N GLN A 324 -13.74 3.01 19.94
CA GLN A 324 -14.97 2.44 20.50
C GLN A 324 -14.86 0.96 20.85
N GLU A 325 -14.27 0.18 19.95
CA GLU A 325 -14.34 -1.29 19.95
C GLU A 325 -12.99 -1.94 20.23
N GLY A 326 -11.89 -1.18 20.19
CA GLY A 326 -10.53 -1.69 20.31
C GLY A 326 -9.90 -2.01 18.94
N PRO A 327 -8.69 -2.60 18.93
CA PRO A 327 -7.93 -2.88 17.72
C PRO A 327 -8.66 -3.80 16.73
N ILE A 328 -8.42 -3.56 15.44
CA ILE A 328 -8.96 -4.33 14.31
C ILE A 328 -7.81 -5.08 13.67
N GLU A 329 -7.79 -6.41 13.81
CA GLU A 329 -6.71 -7.26 13.29
C GLU A 329 -6.81 -7.50 11.77
N GLU A 330 -8.02 -7.42 11.21
CA GLU A 330 -8.25 -7.62 9.79
C GLU A 330 -7.79 -6.41 8.99
N THR A 331 -7.07 -6.66 7.88
CA THR A 331 -6.70 -5.59 6.93
C THR A 331 -7.95 -5.02 6.28
N ILE A 332 -8.09 -3.71 6.33
CA ILE A 332 -9.21 -2.98 5.72
C ILE A 332 -8.79 -2.51 4.33
N ASN A 333 -9.50 -2.97 3.33
CA ASN A 333 -9.22 -2.61 1.95
C ASN A 333 -9.91 -1.30 1.56
N ILE A 334 -9.16 -0.38 0.94
CA ILE A 334 -9.69 0.83 0.33
C ILE A 334 -10.61 0.43 -0.84
N PRO A 335 -11.83 0.97 -0.93
CA PRO A 335 -12.71 0.71 -2.05
C PRO A 335 -12.13 1.28 -3.35
N MET A 336 -12.27 0.53 -4.45
CA MET A 336 -11.76 0.90 -5.75
C MET A 336 -12.91 1.01 -6.76
N LYS A 337 -12.75 1.90 -7.74
CA LYS A 337 -13.73 2.10 -8.81
C LYS A 337 -13.02 2.14 -10.16
N VAL A 338 -13.38 1.22 -11.06
CA VAL A 338 -12.96 1.30 -12.47
C VAL A 338 -13.64 2.50 -13.11
N VAL A 339 -12.87 3.35 -13.77
CA VAL A 339 -13.33 4.52 -14.50
C VAL A 339 -13.10 4.30 -15.99
N ASN A 340 -14.16 4.38 -16.77
CA ASN A 340 -14.13 4.22 -18.22
C ASN A 340 -15.22 5.09 -18.87
N ALA A 341 -15.43 4.97 -20.17
CA ALA A 341 -16.42 5.77 -20.89
C ALA A 341 -17.87 5.65 -20.37
N SER A 342 -18.20 4.58 -19.64
CA SER A 342 -19.56 4.38 -19.14
C SER A 342 -19.90 5.20 -17.90
N ASN A 343 -18.88 5.62 -17.12
CA ASN A 343 -19.06 6.32 -15.85
C ASN A 343 -18.16 7.56 -15.68
N ILE A 344 -17.39 7.94 -16.69
CA ILE A 344 -16.52 9.13 -16.63
C ILE A 344 -17.32 10.43 -16.40
N SER A 345 -18.62 10.45 -16.75
CA SER A 345 -19.50 11.58 -16.45
C SER A 345 -19.72 11.85 -14.96
N ASP A 346 -19.43 10.86 -14.08
CA ASP A 346 -19.52 11.02 -12.64
C ASP A 346 -18.36 11.90 -12.10
N TYR A 347 -17.26 11.99 -12.85
CA TYR A 347 -16.07 12.78 -12.53
C TYR A 347 -16.22 14.18 -13.12
N LYS A 348 -16.58 15.13 -12.26
CA LYS A 348 -16.73 16.56 -12.64
C LYS A 348 -15.35 17.22 -12.69
N GLU A 349 -15.25 18.28 -13.51
CA GLU A 349 -14.10 19.18 -13.52
C GLU A 349 -13.93 19.91 -12.20
#